data_5585893f0ca0726b2bb1729758fcef36
#
_entry.id   5585893f0ca0726b2bb1729758fcef36
#
_cell.length_a   1.000
_cell.length_b   1.000
_cell.length_c   1.000
_cell.angle_alpha   90.00
_cell.angle_beta   90.00
_cell.angle_gamma   90.00
#
_symmetry.space_group_name_H-M   'P 1'
#
loop_
_entity.id
_entity.type
_entity.pdbx_description
1 polymer ?
#
loop_
_entity_poly.entity_id
_entity_poly.type
_entity_poly.pdbx_seq_one_letter_code
_entity_poly.pdbx_strand_id
1 'polypeptide(L)'
;MNGRNGVIVAGGSSDAVPALSSVEFIDLDNGDRLNLGRMRTGRRFPGVMVMANNLVIAGGERTDSRTGRTVIMDEMEALRKNKWRSVRQKLEEPRSRFASIRIPSNFF
;
A
#
# COMPACT_ATOMS: atom_id res chain seq x y z
N MET A 1 -1.50 25.44 -2.88
CA MET A 1 -2.21 24.69 -1.86
C MET A 1 -1.26 24.15 -0.81
N ASN A 2 -1.66 24.27 0.38
CA ASN A 2 -0.85 23.74 1.48
C ASN A 2 -0.93 22.22 1.48
N GLY A 3 0.19 21.62 1.69
CA GLY A 3 0.25 20.20 1.82
C GLY A 3 -0.44 19.69 3.08
N ARG A 4 -0.70 18.40 3.08
CA ARG A 4 -1.24 17.72 4.24
C ARG A 4 -0.15 16.92 4.91
N ASN A 5 -0.15 16.95 6.23
CA ASN A 5 0.70 16.04 7.01
C ASN A 5 -0.14 14.82 7.35
N GLY A 6 0.27 13.70 6.84
CA GLY A 6 -0.48 12.49 7.08
C GLY A 6 0.31 11.24 6.80
N VAL A 7 -0.34 10.12 7.02
CA VAL A 7 0.24 8.81 6.78
C VAL A 7 -0.65 7.99 5.87
N ILE A 8 -0.04 7.19 5.04
CA ILE A 8 -0.74 6.17 4.26
C ILE A 8 -0.67 4.87 5.05
N VAL A 9 -1.82 4.28 5.28
CA VAL A 9 -1.90 2.96 5.90
C VAL A 9 -2.42 2.00 4.84
N ALA A 10 -1.56 1.08 4.43
CA ALA A 10 -1.86 0.15 3.37
C ALA A 10 -1.72 -1.27 3.87
N GLY A 11 -2.77 -2.06 3.71
CA GLY A 11 -2.74 -3.46 4.07
C GLY A 11 -2.63 -3.68 5.58
N GLY A 12 -1.80 -4.63 5.95
CA GLY A 12 -1.67 -5.07 7.33
C GLY A 12 -2.36 -6.40 7.56
N SER A 13 -2.57 -6.73 8.81
CA SER A 13 -3.25 -7.96 9.18
C SER A 13 -4.18 -7.74 10.36
N SER A 14 -5.16 -8.61 10.49
CA SER A 14 -6.04 -8.67 11.65
C SER A 14 -6.19 -10.13 12.07
N ASP A 15 -6.86 -10.35 13.20
CA ASP A 15 -7.09 -11.72 13.68
C ASP A 15 -7.88 -12.55 12.67
N ALA A 16 -8.80 -11.90 11.95
CA ALA A 16 -9.66 -12.59 10.99
C ALA A 16 -9.04 -12.68 9.60
N VAL A 17 -8.19 -11.71 9.22
CA VAL A 17 -7.66 -11.62 7.85
C VAL A 17 -6.14 -11.45 7.93
N PRO A 18 -5.37 -12.41 7.43
CA PRO A 18 -3.91 -12.36 7.53
C PRO A 18 -3.25 -11.31 6.62
N ALA A 19 -3.94 -10.86 5.57
CA ALA A 19 -3.40 -9.83 4.70
C ALA A 19 -4.55 -8.95 4.20
N LEU A 20 -4.59 -7.71 4.67
CA LEU A 20 -5.64 -6.76 4.35
C LEU A 20 -5.36 -6.06 3.02
N SER A 21 -6.41 -5.66 2.33
CA SER A 21 -6.31 -4.95 1.06
C SER A 21 -6.68 -3.47 1.16
N SER A 22 -7.12 -3.00 2.31
CA SER A 22 -7.55 -1.61 2.48
C SER A 22 -6.37 -0.65 2.43
N VAL A 23 -6.62 0.55 1.90
CA VAL A 23 -5.65 1.64 1.87
C VAL A 23 -6.36 2.91 2.30
N GLU A 24 -5.76 3.65 3.21
CA GLU A 24 -6.32 4.92 3.63
C GLU A 24 -5.22 5.95 3.92
N PHE A 25 -5.59 7.21 3.79
CA PHE A 25 -4.78 8.32 4.22
C PHE A 25 -5.36 8.85 5.53
N ILE A 26 -4.51 9.06 6.52
CA ILE A 26 -4.91 9.63 7.81
C ILE A 26 -4.25 11.00 7.93
N ASP A 27 -5.07 12.04 8.00
CA ASP A 27 -4.58 13.41 8.17
C ASP A 27 -4.19 13.61 9.63
N LEU A 28 -2.92 13.91 9.88
CA LEU A 28 -2.41 14.05 11.24
C LEU A 28 -2.81 15.38 11.89
N ASP A 29 -3.23 16.36 11.10
CA ASP A 29 -3.60 17.66 11.64
C ASP A 29 -5.01 17.65 12.24
N ASN A 30 -5.93 16.90 11.65
CA ASN A 30 -7.32 16.89 12.09
C ASN A 30 -7.89 15.51 12.37
N GLY A 31 -7.14 14.45 12.11
CA GLY A 31 -7.57 13.08 12.35
C GLY A 31 -8.51 12.51 11.30
N ASP A 32 -8.81 13.25 10.24
CA ASP A 32 -9.69 12.76 9.18
C ASP A 32 -9.05 11.61 8.44
N ARG A 33 -9.90 10.71 7.95
CA ARG A 33 -9.48 9.55 7.18
C ARG A 33 -10.06 9.63 5.79
N LEU A 34 -9.22 9.42 4.79
CA LEU A 34 -9.63 9.33 3.40
C LEU A 34 -9.44 7.91 2.93
N ASN A 35 -10.53 7.28 2.53
CA ASN A 35 -10.48 5.92 2.01
C ASN A 35 -9.96 5.96 0.57
N LEU A 36 -8.87 5.26 0.32
CA LEU A 36 -8.24 5.21 -1.00
C LEU A 36 -8.55 3.91 -1.75
N GLY A 37 -9.58 3.20 -1.32
CA GLY A 37 -9.99 1.98 -1.98
C GLY A 37 -9.27 0.75 -1.49
N ARG A 38 -9.37 -0.32 -2.27
CA ARG A 38 -8.76 -1.59 -1.92
C ARG A 38 -7.78 -2.03 -3.00
N MET A 39 -6.63 -2.52 -2.58
CA MET A 39 -5.68 -3.17 -3.47
C MET A 39 -6.30 -4.44 -4.04
N ARG A 40 -5.78 -4.90 -5.15
CA ARG A 40 -6.20 -6.15 -5.76
C ARG A 40 -5.75 -7.35 -4.95
N THR A 41 -4.64 -7.23 -4.26
CA THR A 41 -4.09 -8.29 -3.41
C THR A 41 -3.85 -7.73 -2.02
N GLY A 42 -4.35 -8.42 -1.01
CA GLY A 42 -4.06 -8.07 0.39
C GLY A 42 -2.59 -8.29 0.70
N ARG A 43 -2.03 -7.41 1.55
CA ARG A 43 -0.60 -7.40 1.85
C ARG A 43 -0.34 -7.02 3.29
N ARG A 44 0.62 -7.71 3.90
CA ARG A 44 1.21 -7.27 5.17
C ARG A 44 2.55 -6.61 4.86
N PHE A 45 2.89 -5.58 5.60
CA PHE A 45 4.21 -4.93 5.55
C PHE A 45 4.65 -4.52 4.13
N PRO A 46 3.78 -3.90 3.32
CA PRO A 46 4.21 -3.47 2.00
C PRO A 46 5.02 -2.18 2.07
N GLY A 47 5.71 -1.87 0.99
CA GLY A 47 6.30 -0.56 0.79
C GLY A 47 5.30 0.40 0.16
N VAL A 48 5.46 1.68 0.44
CA VAL A 48 4.65 2.75 -0.15
C VAL A 48 5.57 3.72 -0.83
N MET A 49 5.28 4.08 -2.07
CA MET A 49 6.12 5.03 -2.80
C MET A 49 5.27 5.87 -3.75
N VAL A 50 5.83 6.98 -4.18
CA VAL A 50 5.21 7.83 -5.21
C VAL A 50 6.08 7.76 -6.44
N MET A 51 5.49 7.36 -7.55
CA MET A 51 6.18 7.29 -8.84
C MET A 51 5.32 8.02 -9.88
N ALA A 52 5.89 9.01 -10.54
CA ALA A 52 5.17 9.78 -11.57
C ALA A 52 3.82 10.30 -11.06
N ASN A 53 3.79 10.83 -9.85
CA ASN A 53 2.60 11.34 -9.16
C ASN A 53 1.52 10.29 -8.89
N ASN A 54 1.84 9.03 -8.98
CA ASN A 54 0.94 7.96 -8.59
C ASN A 54 1.37 7.34 -7.27
N LEU A 55 0.41 7.00 -6.44
CA LEU A 55 0.67 6.24 -5.23
C LEU A 55 0.86 4.78 -5.62
N VAL A 56 1.98 4.20 -5.22
CA VAL A 56 2.33 2.82 -5.55
C VAL A 56 2.56 2.05 -4.27
N ILE A 57 1.95 0.89 -4.16
CA ILE A 57 2.19 -0.05 -3.06
C ILE A 57 2.97 -1.22 -3.63
N ALA A 58 4.08 -1.55 -3.00
CA ALA A 58 5.02 -2.52 -3.55
C ALA A 58 5.34 -3.62 -2.54
N GLY A 59 5.37 -4.84 -3.01
CA GLY A 59 5.83 -5.97 -2.23
C GLY A 59 4.94 -6.27 -1.05
N GLY A 60 5.56 -6.64 0.06
CA GLY A 60 4.88 -7.06 1.27
C GLY A 60 4.82 -8.58 1.37
N GLU A 61 3.91 -9.05 2.21
CA GLU A 61 3.73 -10.47 2.47
C GLU A 61 2.27 -10.84 2.37
N ARG A 62 2.02 -12.05 1.93
CA ARG A 62 0.69 -12.65 2.00
C ARG A 62 0.83 -14.11 2.45
N THR A 63 -0.27 -14.71 2.83
CA THR A 63 -0.30 -16.11 3.17
C THR A 63 -0.92 -16.88 2.01
N ASP A 64 -0.21 -17.89 1.53
CA ASP A 64 -0.75 -18.78 0.52
C ASP A 64 -1.86 -19.63 1.16
N SER A 65 -3.07 -19.51 0.64
CA SER A 65 -4.23 -20.20 1.21
C SER A 65 -4.14 -21.73 1.06
N ARG A 66 -3.35 -22.22 0.12
CA ARG A 66 -3.22 -23.65 -0.12
C ARG A 66 -2.21 -24.32 0.80
N THR A 67 -1.14 -23.60 1.14
CA THR A 67 -0.04 -24.18 1.92
C THR A 67 0.09 -23.60 3.32
N GLY A 68 -0.54 -22.45 3.58
CA GLY A 68 -0.38 -21.72 4.82
C GLY A 68 0.97 -21.01 4.94
N ARG A 69 1.78 -21.04 3.91
CA ARG A 69 3.12 -20.42 3.93
C ARG A 69 3.06 -18.94 3.63
N THR A 70 3.99 -18.21 4.22
CA THR A 70 4.19 -16.80 3.91
C THR A 70 4.90 -16.67 2.56
N VAL A 71 4.34 -15.81 1.70
CA VAL A 71 4.92 -15.49 0.40
C VAL A 71 5.40 -14.04 0.46
N ILE A 72 6.68 -13.82 0.17
CA ILE A 72 7.24 -12.47 0.03
C ILE A 72 6.97 -12.04 -1.41
N MET A 73 6.40 -10.85 -1.57
CA MET A 73 5.85 -10.41 -2.85
C MET A 73 6.81 -9.50 -3.60
N ASP A 74 6.77 -9.59 -4.92
CA ASP A 74 7.48 -8.68 -5.81
C ASP A 74 6.54 -7.81 -6.65
N GLU A 75 5.24 -8.05 -6.54
CA GLU A 75 4.22 -7.35 -7.32
C GLU A 75 3.97 -5.95 -6.75
N MET A 76 3.57 -5.05 -7.63
CA MET A 76 3.23 -3.68 -7.27
C MET A 76 1.85 -3.34 -7.81
N GLU A 77 1.18 -2.42 -7.12
CA GLU A 77 -0.09 -1.86 -7.55
C GLU A 77 -0.04 -0.34 -7.46
N ALA A 78 -0.68 0.32 -8.41
CA ALA A 78 -0.74 1.78 -8.43
C ALA A 78 -2.19 2.26 -8.39
N LEU A 79 -2.41 3.35 -7.67
CA LEU A 79 -3.71 4.00 -7.63
C LEU A 79 -3.80 4.97 -8.79
N ARG A 80 -4.74 4.71 -9.71
CA ARG A 80 -5.00 5.56 -10.88
C ARG A 80 -6.48 5.75 -11.04
N LYS A 81 -6.93 7.01 -11.09
CA LYS A 81 -8.35 7.33 -11.28
C LYS A 81 -9.23 6.59 -10.28
N ASN A 82 -8.81 6.59 -9.03
CA ASN A 82 -9.53 5.97 -7.90
C ASN A 82 -9.62 4.43 -7.99
N LYS A 83 -8.80 3.81 -8.81
CA LYS A 83 -8.74 2.35 -8.90
C LYS A 83 -7.33 1.85 -8.75
N TRP A 84 -7.19 0.75 -8.05
CA TRP A 84 -5.92 0.06 -7.91
C TRP A 84 -5.71 -0.86 -9.10
N ARG A 85 -4.54 -0.70 -9.73
CA ARG A 85 -4.20 -1.49 -10.92
C ARG A 85 -2.83 -2.11 -10.73
N SER A 86 -2.66 -3.34 -11.22
CA SER A 86 -1.36 -3.99 -11.19
C SER A 86 -0.39 -3.22 -12.07
N VAL A 87 0.83 -3.05 -11.55
CA VAL A 87 1.93 -2.47 -12.31
C VAL A 87 2.63 -3.61 -13.03
N ARG A 88 2.95 -3.40 -14.30
CA ARG A 88 3.57 -4.43 -15.12
C ARG A 88 4.95 -4.84 -14.60
N GLN A 89 5.71 -3.84 -14.15
CA GLN A 89 7.03 -4.07 -13.56
C GLN A 89 6.88 -4.69 -12.18
N LYS A 90 7.87 -5.48 -11.80
CA LYS A 90 7.96 -6.06 -10.47
C LYS A 90 9.22 -5.58 -9.78
N LEU A 91 9.26 -5.73 -8.47
CA LEU A 91 10.51 -5.51 -7.77
C LEU A 91 11.54 -6.50 -8.26
N GLU A 92 12.81 -6.08 -8.34
CA GLU A 92 13.91 -6.96 -8.74
C GLU A 92 13.98 -8.17 -7.83
N GLU A 93 13.77 -7.94 -6.53
CA GLU A 93 13.68 -9.00 -5.54
C GLU A 93 12.41 -8.82 -4.73
N PRO A 94 11.72 -9.91 -4.38
CA PRO A 94 10.57 -9.80 -3.47
C PRO A 94 11.02 -9.16 -2.15
N ARG A 95 10.22 -8.23 -1.63
CA ARG A 95 10.55 -7.49 -0.41
C ARG A 95 9.31 -7.28 0.44
N SER A 96 9.53 -7.25 1.73
CA SER A 96 8.52 -6.86 2.71
C SER A 96 9.16 -5.95 3.75
N ARG A 97 8.33 -5.32 4.58
CA ARG A 97 8.77 -4.48 5.71
C ARG A 97 9.67 -3.32 5.26
N PHE A 98 9.23 -2.66 4.19
CA PHE A 98 9.91 -1.49 3.65
C PHE A 98 9.82 -0.33 4.63
N ALA A 99 10.82 0.56 4.58
CA ALA A 99 10.68 1.85 5.21
C ALA A 99 9.66 2.70 4.44
N SER A 100 8.88 3.48 5.18
CA SER A 100 7.94 4.42 4.56
C SER A 100 8.69 5.54 3.86
N ILE A 101 8.16 6.01 2.75
CA ILE A 101 8.67 7.18 2.09
C ILE A 101 7.74 8.36 2.36
N ARG A 102 8.31 9.57 2.26
CA ARG A 102 7.54 10.78 2.45
C ARG A 102 6.67 11.05 1.22
N ILE A 103 5.39 11.27 1.45
CA ILE A 103 4.46 11.63 0.38
C ILE A 103 4.58 13.14 0.14
N PRO A 104 4.78 13.59 -1.11
CA PRO A 104 4.81 15.02 -1.40
C PRO A 104 3.53 15.72 -0.95
N SER A 105 3.68 16.92 -0.40
CA SER A 105 2.55 17.65 0.19
C SER A 105 1.48 18.02 -0.84
N ASN A 106 1.85 18.10 -2.10
CA ASN A 106 0.91 18.42 -3.18
C ASN A 106 0.35 17.19 -3.88
N PHE A 107 0.60 15.99 -3.34
CA PHE A 107 0.15 14.75 -3.96
C PHE A 107 -1.36 14.62 -3.96
N PHE A 108 -1.98 15.04 -2.85
CA PHE A 108 -3.43 15.03 -2.70
C PHE A 108 -3.98 16.43 -3.00
#